data_00c44238f7bbee2ace8962cb0e85addb
#
_entry.id   00c44238f7bbee2ace8962cb0e85addb
#
_cell.length_a   1.000
_cell.length_b   1.000
_cell.length_c   1.000
_cell.angle_alpha   90.00
_cell.angle_beta   90.00
_cell.angle_gamma   90.00
#
_symmetry.space_group_name_H-M   'P 1'
#
loop_
_entity.id
_entity.type
_entity.pdbx_description
1 polymer ?
#
loop_
_entity_poly.entity_id
_entity_poly.type
_entity_poly.pdbx_seq_one_letter_code
_entity_poly.pdbx_strand_id
1 'polypeptide(L)'
;MSSTTLNPSEISELIKNRIEQFKLGAEARNEGTIISVSDGIVRIHGLADVMQGEMIELPGNAFALALNLERDSVGAVVLGEYQHLREGDTAKTTGRILEVPVGPEMLGRVVDSLGNPIDGKGPIATKLTSPIEKVAPGVIWRKSVDQPVQTGYKSVDSMIPIGRGQRELIIGDRQTGKTALAIDAIINQKDSGIKCVYVAIGQKRSSIANVVRKLEENGALANTIVVVASASESAALQYIAPYSGCAMGEYFRDRGEDALIIYDDLSKQAVAYRQISLLLKRPPGREAYPGDVFYLHSRLLERAARVSEEYVEKFTNGEVKGKTGSLTALPIIETQAGDVSAFVPTNVISITDGQIFLETDLFNAGIRPAVNAGISVSRVGGAAQTKIVKKLSGGVKLALAQYRELAAFAQFASDLDPATRAQLDRGQRVTELMKQKQYAPLSIAELALSVYAAEKGYLDDLPVGKVLPFEKGLHDFFHQNYGDLMKKIVATGDWNNDIEASFKGGLDEFKKTGSW
;
A
#
# COMPACT_ATOMS: atom_id res chain seq x y z
N MET A 1 -4.27 71.90 -39.02
CA MET A 1 -4.88 70.74 -38.42
C MET A 1 -5.24 69.81 -39.56
N SER A 2 -4.36 68.85 -39.86
CA SER A 2 -4.62 67.82 -40.90
C SER A 2 -5.34 66.65 -40.29
N SER A 3 -6.60 66.48 -40.62
CA SER A 3 -7.38 65.32 -40.29
C SER A 3 -6.88 64.15 -41.15
N THR A 4 -6.13 63.23 -40.55
CA THR A 4 -5.77 61.93 -41.13
C THR A 4 -7.02 61.06 -41.14
N THR A 5 -7.75 61.09 -42.24
CA THR A 5 -8.80 60.10 -42.50
C THR A 5 -8.13 58.75 -42.77
N LEU A 6 -8.23 57.83 -41.82
CA LEU A 6 -7.78 56.45 -42.00
C LEU A 6 -8.51 55.75 -43.16
N ASN A 7 -7.77 55.16 -44.07
CA ASN A 7 -8.28 54.46 -45.23
C ASN A 7 -9.09 53.23 -44.81
N PRO A 8 -10.23 52.89 -45.40
CA PRO A 8 -11.03 51.71 -45.03
C PRO A 8 -10.25 50.37 -45.02
N SER A 9 -9.19 50.27 -45.83
CA SER A 9 -8.28 49.13 -45.83
C SER A 9 -7.40 49.04 -44.57
N GLU A 10 -6.92 50.19 -44.05
CA GLU A 10 -6.12 50.26 -42.82
C GLU A 10 -6.94 49.97 -41.57
N ILE A 11 -8.21 50.39 -41.57
CA ILE A 11 -9.16 50.08 -40.50
C ILE A 11 -9.45 48.56 -40.51
N SER A 12 -9.61 47.97 -41.70
CA SER A 12 -9.85 46.51 -41.84
C SER A 12 -8.65 45.68 -41.40
N GLU A 13 -7.41 46.12 -41.71
CA GLU A 13 -6.17 45.46 -41.23
C GLU A 13 -5.97 45.65 -39.71
N LEU A 14 -6.25 46.81 -39.16
CA LEU A 14 -6.21 47.05 -37.73
C LEU A 14 -7.21 46.18 -36.95
N ILE A 15 -8.41 46.02 -37.48
CA ILE A 15 -9.45 45.16 -36.92
C ILE A 15 -9.01 43.70 -37.04
N LYS A 16 -8.46 43.27 -38.18
CA LYS A 16 -7.98 41.93 -38.41
C LYS A 16 -6.80 41.55 -37.48
N ASN A 17 -5.82 42.45 -37.34
CA ASN A 17 -4.69 42.28 -36.43
C ASN A 17 -5.13 42.29 -34.97
N ARG A 18 -6.14 43.06 -34.60
CA ARG A 18 -6.71 43.05 -33.25
C ARG A 18 -7.51 41.78 -32.96
N ILE A 19 -8.24 41.26 -33.96
CA ILE A 19 -8.94 39.98 -33.87
C ILE A 19 -7.95 38.79 -33.80
N GLU A 20 -6.84 38.83 -34.54
CA GLU A 20 -5.77 37.85 -34.47
C GLU A 20 -5.00 37.91 -33.14
N GLN A 21 -4.72 39.11 -32.62
CA GLN A 21 -4.16 39.26 -31.27
C GLN A 21 -5.14 38.84 -30.17
N PHE A 22 -6.44 39.02 -30.35
CA PHE A 22 -7.46 38.50 -29.47
C PHE A 22 -7.57 36.97 -29.51
N LYS A 23 -7.36 36.36 -30.69
CA LYS A 23 -7.29 34.88 -30.82
C LYS A 23 -6.04 34.26 -30.22
N LEU A 24 -4.94 35.02 -30.13
CA LEU A 24 -3.69 34.56 -29.48
C LEU A 24 -3.68 34.76 -27.95
N GLY A 25 -4.65 35.51 -27.40
CA GLY A 25 -4.73 35.80 -25.97
C GLY A 25 -5.96 35.27 -25.23
N ALA A 26 -6.90 34.69 -25.96
CA ALA A 26 -8.11 34.12 -25.39
C ALA A 26 -8.05 32.56 -25.45
N GLU A 27 -7.26 31.95 -24.61
CA GLU A 27 -7.77 30.78 -23.95
C GLU A 27 -9.03 31.25 -23.22
N ALA A 28 -10.19 30.95 -23.76
CA ALA A 28 -11.48 31.22 -23.10
C ALA A 28 -11.52 30.33 -21.84
N ARG A 29 -10.84 30.78 -20.78
CA ARG A 29 -10.92 30.17 -19.45
C ARG A 29 -12.34 30.44 -18.99
N ASN A 30 -13.08 29.37 -18.83
CA ASN A 30 -14.41 29.41 -18.28
C ASN A 30 -14.30 29.96 -16.84
N GLU A 31 -14.85 31.14 -16.59
CA GLU A 31 -14.77 31.81 -15.29
C GLU A 31 -16.09 31.68 -14.54
N GLY A 32 -15.99 31.49 -13.24
CA GLY A 32 -17.12 31.43 -12.33
C GLY A 32 -16.89 32.29 -11.09
N THR A 33 -17.94 32.46 -10.31
CA THR A 33 -17.90 33.25 -9.07
C THR A 33 -18.16 32.34 -7.88
N ILE A 34 -17.34 32.47 -6.83
CA ILE A 34 -17.54 31.75 -5.55
C ILE A 34 -18.78 32.30 -4.86
N ILE A 35 -19.79 31.47 -4.64
CA ILE A 35 -21.05 31.82 -3.98
C ILE A 35 -21.08 31.45 -2.51
N SER A 36 -20.22 30.53 -2.07
CA SER A 36 -20.03 30.22 -0.65
C SER A 36 -18.71 29.50 -0.41
N VAL A 37 -18.13 29.74 0.77
CA VAL A 37 -16.94 29.05 1.28
C VAL A 37 -17.26 28.51 2.67
N SER A 38 -17.10 27.22 2.90
CA SER A 38 -17.31 26.60 4.20
C SER A 38 -16.44 25.34 4.35
N ASP A 39 -15.66 25.29 5.42
CA ASP A 39 -14.86 24.11 5.80
C ASP A 39 -14.02 23.49 4.66
N GLY A 40 -13.43 24.34 3.81
CA GLY A 40 -12.62 23.91 2.68
C GLY A 40 -13.43 23.45 1.45
N ILE A 41 -14.74 23.63 1.46
CA ILE A 41 -15.61 23.46 0.29
C ILE A 41 -15.94 24.83 -0.27
N VAL A 42 -15.81 24.97 -1.57
CA VAL A 42 -16.29 26.14 -2.33
C VAL A 42 -17.43 25.75 -3.26
N ARG A 43 -18.46 26.55 -3.29
CA ARG A 43 -19.51 26.48 -4.32
C ARG A 43 -19.28 27.62 -5.29
N ILE A 44 -19.26 27.28 -6.56
CA ILE A 44 -18.91 28.22 -7.64
C ILE A 44 -20.08 28.24 -8.62
N HIS A 45 -20.59 29.42 -8.89
CA HIS A 45 -21.58 29.65 -9.94
C HIS A 45 -20.87 29.85 -11.28
N GLY A 46 -21.39 29.26 -12.34
CA GLY A 46 -20.73 29.24 -13.65
C GLY A 46 -19.89 28.00 -13.85
N LEU A 47 -18.77 28.10 -14.59
CA LEU A 47 -17.91 27.00 -14.96
C LEU A 47 -18.65 25.89 -15.72
N ALA A 48 -19.41 26.24 -16.76
CA ALA A 48 -20.28 25.31 -17.49
C ALA A 48 -19.54 24.12 -18.11
N ASP A 49 -18.26 24.30 -18.47
CA ASP A 49 -17.46 23.29 -19.19
C ASP A 49 -16.49 22.53 -18.27
N VAL A 50 -16.56 22.74 -16.94
CA VAL A 50 -15.68 22.05 -15.99
C VAL A 50 -15.94 20.56 -15.96
N MET A 51 -14.87 19.75 -15.93
CA MET A 51 -14.93 18.30 -15.81
C MET A 51 -14.86 17.84 -14.35
N GLN A 52 -15.46 16.70 -14.06
CA GLN A 52 -15.28 16.08 -12.74
C GLN A 52 -13.81 15.68 -12.54
N GLY A 53 -13.24 16.03 -11.38
CA GLY A 53 -11.83 15.80 -11.10
C GLY A 53 -10.89 16.83 -11.72
N GLU A 54 -11.41 17.88 -12.35
CA GLU A 54 -10.62 18.98 -12.87
C GLU A 54 -10.14 19.90 -11.75
N MET A 55 -8.93 20.43 -11.90
CA MET A 55 -8.41 21.49 -11.04
C MET A 55 -9.03 22.82 -11.42
N ILE A 56 -9.51 23.54 -10.43
CA ILE A 56 -10.02 24.91 -10.53
C ILE A 56 -9.02 25.84 -9.85
N GLU A 57 -8.57 26.85 -10.57
CA GLU A 57 -7.72 27.91 -10.04
C GLU A 57 -8.55 28.90 -9.22
N LEU A 58 -8.11 29.19 -8.00
CA LEU A 58 -8.72 30.14 -7.07
C LEU A 58 -7.73 31.26 -6.74
N PRO A 59 -8.18 32.41 -6.19
CA PRO A 59 -7.31 33.51 -5.77
C PRO A 59 -6.21 33.03 -4.82
N GLY A 60 -5.04 33.69 -4.88
CA GLY A 60 -3.91 33.39 -4.01
C GLY A 60 -3.12 32.13 -4.39
N ASN A 61 -3.17 31.71 -5.66
CA ASN A 61 -2.55 30.46 -6.14
C ASN A 61 -3.09 29.19 -5.44
N ALA A 62 -4.31 29.25 -4.93
CA ALA A 62 -5.00 28.09 -4.41
C ALA A 62 -5.67 27.31 -5.55
N PHE A 63 -5.82 26.02 -5.34
CA PHE A 63 -6.52 25.13 -6.27
C PHE A 63 -7.64 24.39 -5.55
N ALA A 64 -8.71 24.08 -6.28
CA ALA A 64 -9.77 23.21 -5.82
C ALA A 64 -10.00 22.08 -6.82
N LEU A 65 -10.52 20.96 -6.31
CA LEU A 65 -10.89 19.80 -7.10
C LEU A 65 -12.40 19.77 -7.30
N ALA A 66 -12.88 19.79 -8.54
CA ALA A 66 -14.29 19.70 -8.87
C ALA A 66 -14.85 18.31 -8.55
N LEU A 67 -15.84 18.23 -7.64
CA LEU A 67 -16.42 16.96 -7.18
C LEU A 67 -17.93 16.82 -7.45
N ASN A 68 -18.68 17.92 -7.34
CA ASN A 68 -20.11 17.96 -7.66
C ASN A 68 -20.34 18.90 -8.83
N LEU A 69 -20.91 18.37 -9.92
CA LEU A 69 -21.31 19.15 -11.08
C LEU A 69 -22.84 19.25 -11.05
N GLU A 70 -23.36 20.40 -10.64
CA GLU A 70 -24.78 20.71 -10.63
C GLU A 70 -25.11 21.61 -11.85
N ARG A 71 -26.38 21.79 -12.15
CA ARG A 71 -26.81 22.57 -13.33
C ARG A 71 -26.26 24.01 -13.33
N ASP A 72 -26.31 24.65 -12.17
CA ASP A 72 -26.00 26.08 -12.05
C ASP A 72 -24.80 26.36 -11.13
N SER A 73 -24.20 25.31 -10.55
CA SER A 73 -23.06 25.45 -9.64
C SER A 73 -22.15 24.22 -9.64
N VAL A 74 -20.91 24.46 -9.23
CA VAL A 74 -19.90 23.43 -9.04
C VAL A 74 -19.51 23.40 -7.57
N GLY A 75 -19.61 22.23 -6.94
CA GLY A 75 -19.07 21.99 -5.61
C GLY A 75 -17.63 21.46 -5.74
N ALA A 76 -16.68 22.21 -5.21
CA ALA A 76 -15.28 21.85 -5.25
C ALA A 76 -14.64 21.86 -3.86
N VAL A 77 -13.63 21.02 -3.66
CA VAL A 77 -12.87 20.92 -2.41
C VAL A 77 -11.50 21.59 -2.59
N VAL A 78 -11.15 22.50 -1.68
CA VAL A 78 -9.88 23.24 -1.76
C VAL A 78 -8.71 22.34 -1.36
N LEU A 79 -7.67 22.34 -2.19
CA LEU A 79 -6.45 21.55 -2.00
C LEU A 79 -5.40 22.36 -1.22
N GLY A 80 -5.68 22.70 0.03
CA GLY A 80 -4.79 23.50 0.88
C GLY A 80 -5.51 24.48 1.79
N GLU A 81 -4.87 25.62 2.04
CA GLU A 81 -5.43 26.71 2.84
C GLU A 81 -6.54 27.46 2.09
N TYR A 82 -7.64 27.76 2.77
CA TYR A 82 -8.81 28.40 2.17
C TYR A 82 -9.30 29.64 2.93
N GLN A 83 -8.64 30.01 4.04
CA GLN A 83 -9.07 31.09 4.93
C GLN A 83 -9.06 32.47 4.26
N HIS A 84 -8.32 32.62 3.17
CA HIS A 84 -8.21 33.86 2.38
C HIS A 84 -9.32 33.99 1.33
N LEU A 85 -10.04 32.93 1.01
CA LEU A 85 -11.09 32.90 -0.01
C LEU A 85 -12.37 33.59 0.50
N ARG A 86 -13.04 34.31 -0.38
CA ARG A 86 -14.28 35.07 -0.06
C ARG A 86 -15.35 34.81 -1.11
N GLU A 87 -16.60 34.98 -0.66
CA GLU A 87 -17.74 35.08 -1.59
C GLU A 87 -17.54 36.26 -2.56
N GLY A 88 -17.85 36.04 -3.83
CA GLY A 88 -17.61 36.99 -4.90
C GLY A 88 -16.26 36.86 -5.60
N ASP A 89 -15.33 36.08 -5.07
CA ASP A 89 -14.05 35.82 -5.72
C ASP A 89 -14.23 35.04 -7.04
N THR A 90 -13.32 35.28 -7.99
CA THR A 90 -13.34 34.60 -9.29
C THR A 90 -12.62 33.28 -9.23
N ALA A 91 -13.24 32.22 -9.78
CA ALA A 91 -12.66 30.93 -10.00
C ALA A 91 -12.51 30.66 -11.50
N LYS A 92 -11.46 29.91 -11.92
CA LYS A 92 -11.17 29.60 -13.31
C LYS A 92 -10.93 28.13 -13.54
N THR A 93 -11.51 27.58 -14.60
CA THR A 93 -11.16 26.22 -15.05
C THR A 93 -9.74 26.20 -15.57
N THR A 94 -9.03 25.10 -15.31
CA THR A 94 -7.67 24.90 -15.83
C THR A 94 -7.65 24.00 -17.07
N GLY A 95 -8.72 23.28 -17.35
CA GLY A 95 -8.78 22.22 -18.37
C GLY A 95 -7.88 21.02 -18.04
N ARG A 96 -7.37 20.92 -16.80
CA ARG A 96 -6.41 19.90 -16.40
C ARG A 96 -6.96 19.08 -15.25
N ILE A 97 -6.96 17.76 -15.42
CA ILE A 97 -7.21 16.82 -14.33
C ILE A 97 -6.02 16.85 -13.37
N LEU A 98 -6.27 16.63 -12.08
CA LEU A 98 -5.24 16.64 -11.06
C LEU A 98 -4.16 15.58 -11.34
N GLU A 99 -2.92 16.04 -11.44
CA GLU A 99 -1.74 15.21 -11.70
C GLU A 99 -0.71 15.38 -10.57
N VAL A 100 0.12 14.37 -10.41
CA VAL A 100 1.25 14.38 -9.47
C VAL A 100 2.56 14.03 -10.19
N PRO A 101 3.71 14.52 -9.69
CA PRO A 101 5.01 14.14 -10.21
C PRO A 101 5.24 12.63 -9.98
N VAL A 102 5.85 11.98 -10.97
CA VAL A 102 6.22 10.57 -10.93
C VAL A 102 7.64 10.40 -11.47
N GLY A 103 8.23 9.24 -11.25
CA GLY A 103 9.54 8.92 -11.79
C GLY A 103 10.51 8.39 -10.73
N PRO A 104 11.69 7.91 -11.16
CA PRO A 104 12.70 7.39 -10.25
C PRO A 104 13.27 8.47 -9.31
N GLU A 105 13.19 9.75 -9.67
CA GLU A 105 13.61 10.88 -8.84
C GLU A 105 12.77 11.06 -7.57
N MET A 106 11.59 10.42 -7.52
CA MET A 106 10.73 10.39 -6.34
C MET A 106 11.23 9.42 -5.26
N LEU A 107 12.08 8.44 -5.62
CA LEU A 107 12.62 7.47 -4.66
C LEU A 107 13.50 8.16 -3.61
N GLY A 108 13.38 7.75 -2.37
CA GLY A 108 14.10 8.34 -1.24
C GLY A 108 13.52 9.66 -0.74
N ARG A 109 12.39 10.12 -1.29
CA ARG A 109 11.78 11.40 -0.96
C ARG A 109 10.52 11.24 -0.11
N VAL A 110 10.27 12.24 0.71
CA VAL A 110 9.03 12.40 1.48
C VAL A 110 8.27 13.57 0.90
N VAL A 111 7.06 13.32 0.45
CA VAL A 111 6.23 14.29 -0.27
C VAL A 111 4.84 14.41 0.35
N ASP A 112 4.16 15.53 0.08
CA ASP A 112 2.75 15.71 0.41
C ASP A 112 1.83 14.97 -0.59
N SER A 113 0.51 15.13 -0.42
CA SER A 113 -0.50 14.51 -1.30
C SER A 113 -0.48 15.03 -2.73
N LEU A 114 0.15 16.18 -3.00
CA LEU A 114 0.31 16.77 -4.32
C LEU A 114 1.67 16.45 -4.96
N GLY A 115 2.53 15.72 -4.22
CA GLY A 115 3.88 15.35 -4.67
C GLY A 115 4.94 16.43 -4.40
N ASN A 116 4.63 17.47 -3.63
CA ASN A 116 5.61 18.47 -3.22
C ASN A 116 6.54 17.91 -2.13
N PRO A 117 7.86 18.12 -2.22
CA PRO A 117 8.79 17.62 -1.22
C PRO A 117 8.63 18.33 0.13
N ILE A 118 8.58 17.54 1.21
CA ILE A 118 8.47 18.05 2.60
C ILE A 118 9.63 17.58 3.49
N ASP A 119 10.63 16.95 2.87
CA ASP A 119 11.81 16.35 3.54
C ASP A 119 12.99 17.30 3.72
N GLY A 120 12.88 18.54 3.26
CA GLY A 120 13.97 19.52 3.33
C GLY A 120 15.13 19.28 2.36
N LYS A 121 15.03 18.28 1.47
CA LYS A 121 16.08 17.92 0.50
C LYS A 121 16.02 18.74 -0.82
N GLY A 122 15.23 19.80 -0.84
CA GLY A 122 15.04 20.65 -2.02
C GLY A 122 14.05 20.08 -3.05
N PRO A 123 13.86 20.77 -4.18
CA PRO A 123 12.90 20.38 -5.21
C PRO A 123 13.28 19.05 -5.87
N ILE A 124 12.26 18.35 -6.38
CA ILE A 124 12.43 17.08 -7.10
C ILE A 124 12.56 17.39 -8.59
N ALA A 125 13.64 16.94 -9.21
CA ALA A 125 13.98 17.28 -10.60
C ALA A 125 13.28 16.39 -11.65
N THR A 126 12.07 15.91 -11.37
CA THR A 126 11.27 15.18 -12.36
C THR A 126 10.45 16.14 -13.24
N LYS A 127 10.32 15.79 -14.52
CA LYS A 127 9.41 16.45 -15.46
C LYS A 127 8.19 15.60 -15.79
N LEU A 128 8.14 14.38 -15.24
CA LEU A 128 7.09 13.43 -15.53
C LEU A 128 5.94 13.63 -14.55
N THR A 129 4.73 13.70 -15.07
CA THR A 129 3.49 13.78 -14.28
C THR A 129 2.56 12.63 -14.67
N SER A 130 1.64 12.31 -13.79
CA SER A 130 0.62 11.29 -14.00
C SER A 130 -0.68 11.68 -13.31
N PRO A 131 -1.84 11.55 -13.99
CA PRO A 131 -3.13 11.76 -13.34
C PRO A 131 -3.29 10.86 -12.13
N ILE A 132 -3.84 11.42 -11.05
CA ILE A 132 -4.08 10.65 -9.82
C ILE A 132 -5.23 9.65 -10.00
N GLU A 133 -6.22 9.96 -10.83
CA GLU A 133 -7.34 9.09 -11.18
C GLU A 133 -7.09 8.47 -12.56
N LYS A 134 -7.00 7.16 -12.60
CA LYS A 134 -6.81 6.36 -13.82
C LYS A 134 -7.69 5.13 -13.79
N VAL A 135 -8.08 4.67 -14.97
CA VAL A 135 -8.75 3.38 -15.14
C VAL A 135 -7.74 2.26 -14.88
N ALA A 136 -8.13 1.27 -14.09
CA ALA A 136 -7.32 0.09 -13.82
C ALA A 136 -7.04 -0.70 -15.13
N PRO A 137 -5.91 -1.43 -15.20
CA PRO A 137 -5.65 -2.31 -16.33
C PRO A 137 -6.80 -3.30 -16.56
N GLY A 138 -7.29 -3.37 -17.78
CA GLY A 138 -8.37 -4.29 -18.19
C GLY A 138 -7.94 -5.76 -18.10
N VAL A 139 -8.92 -6.67 -18.11
CA VAL A 139 -8.71 -8.12 -17.92
C VAL A 139 -7.68 -8.70 -18.89
N ILE A 140 -7.71 -8.29 -20.16
CA ILE A 140 -6.81 -8.79 -21.21
C ILE A 140 -5.33 -8.45 -20.91
N TRP A 141 -5.08 -7.36 -20.21
CA TRP A 141 -3.75 -6.87 -19.91
C TRP A 141 -3.15 -7.44 -18.62
N ARG A 142 -3.94 -8.21 -17.86
CA ARG A 142 -3.50 -8.80 -16.61
C ARG A 142 -2.82 -10.15 -16.84
N LYS A 143 -1.77 -10.39 -16.08
CA LYS A 143 -1.09 -11.69 -15.99
C LYS A 143 -1.38 -12.32 -14.63
N SER A 144 -1.37 -13.65 -14.57
CA SER A 144 -1.53 -14.38 -13.31
C SER A 144 -0.44 -14.02 -12.30
N VAL A 145 -0.82 -13.99 -11.04
CA VAL A 145 0.08 -13.73 -9.91
C VAL A 145 0.78 -15.05 -9.55
N ASP A 146 2.05 -15.16 -9.90
CA ASP A 146 2.85 -16.40 -9.77
C ASP A 146 4.26 -16.14 -9.17
N GLN A 147 4.54 -14.91 -8.75
CA GLN A 147 5.81 -14.54 -8.14
C GLN A 147 5.56 -13.97 -6.74
N PRO A 148 6.37 -14.36 -5.72
CA PRO A 148 6.17 -13.90 -4.36
C PRO A 148 6.64 -12.46 -4.15
N VAL A 149 5.96 -11.77 -3.22
CA VAL A 149 6.49 -10.66 -2.44
C VAL A 149 6.85 -11.23 -1.06
N GLN A 150 8.13 -11.34 -0.78
CA GLN A 150 8.60 -11.82 0.52
C GLN A 150 8.47 -10.71 1.55
N THR A 151 7.66 -10.92 2.58
CA THR A 151 7.51 -9.94 3.68
C THR A 151 8.62 -10.05 4.72
N GLY A 152 9.28 -11.20 4.76
CA GLY A 152 10.27 -11.53 5.76
C GLY A 152 9.67 -11.99 7.10
N TYR A 153 8.33 -12.12 7.18
CA TYR A 153 7.66 -12.69 8.34
C TYR A 153 7.35 -14.17 8.12
N LYS A 154 7.81 -15.02 9.03
CA LYS A 154 7.54 -16.47 8.99
C LYS A 154 6.06 -16.78 8.90
N SER A 155 5.25 -16.13 9.73
CA SER A 155 3.81 -16.34 9.79
C SER A 155 3.08 -15.93 8.50
N VAL A 156 3.54 -14.87 7.83
CA VAL A 156 2.92 -14.40 6.58
C VAL A 156 3.39 -15.25 5.40
N ASP A 157 4.69 -15.29 5.15
CA ASP A 157 5.25 -15.93 3.94
C ASP A 157 4.99 -17.44 3.90
N SER A 158 4.86 -18.10 5.07
CA SER A 158 4.51 -19.53 5.13
C SER A 158 3.02 -19.82 5.01
N MET A 159 2.14 -19.00 5.61
CA MET A 159 0.71 -19.33 5.75
C MET A 159 -0.22 -18.46 4.89
N ILE A 160 0.17 -17.23 4.59
CA ILE A 160 -0.64 -16.22 3.91
C ILE A 160 0.23 -15.52 2.86
N PRO A 161 0.75 -16.27 1.88
CA PRO A 161 1.72 -15.73 0.93
C PRO A 161 1.11 -14.63 0.07
N ILE A 162 1.91 -13.60 -0.19
CA ILE A 162 1.56 -12.44 -1.01
C ILE A 162 2.31 -12.53 -2.33
N GLY A 163 1.59 -12.35 -3.44
CA GLY A 163 2.17 -12.34 -4.78
C GLY A 163 2.28 -10.95 -5.38
N ARG A 164 3.19 -10.80 -6.32
CA ARG A 164 3.38 -9.55 -7.07
C ARG A 164 2.16 -9.22 -7.91
N GLY A 165 1.50 -8.10 -7.59
CA GLY A 165 0.24 -7.68 -8.21
C GLY A 165 -1.01 -8.05 -7.42
N GLN A 166 -0.87 -8.69 -6.26
CA GLN A 166 -1.97 -9.02 -5.34
C GLN A 166 -2.36 -7.83 -4.48
N ARG A 167 -3.61 -7.84 -4.01
CA ARG A 167 -4.14 -6.94 -2.98
C ARG A 167 -4.37 -7.72 -1.72
N GLU A 168 -3.53 -7.55 -0.72
CA GLU A 168 -3.67 -8.27 0.56
C GLU A 168 -3.96 -7.27 1.68
N LEU A 169 -5.12 -7.40 2.31
CA LEU A 169 -5.56 -6.51 3.38
C LEU A 169 -4.84 -6.82 4.69
N ILE A 170 -4.32 -5.80 5.37
CA ILE A 170 -3.88 -5.90 6.77
C ILE A 170 -4.97 -5.28 7.64
N ILE A 171 -5.61 -6.07 8.50
CA ILE A 171 -6.76 -5.66 9.29
C ILE A 171 -6.59 -6.01 10.76
N GLY A 172 -7.07 -5.15 11.65
CA GLY A 172 -7.04 -5.36 13.10
C GLY A 172 -7.24 -4.06 13.88
N ASP A 173 -7.35 -4.18 15.19
CA ASP A 173 -7.56 -3.05 16.09
C ASP A 173 -6.32 -2.14 16.18
N ARG A 174 -6.49 -1.00 16.84
CA ARG A 174 -5.38 -0.09 17.12
C ARG A 174 -4.24 -0.79 17.84
N GLN A 175 -2.98 -0.45 17.48
CA GLN A 175 -1.76 -0.92 18.13
C GLN A 175 -1.54 -2.45 18.08
N THR A 176 -2.18 -3.18 17.17
CA THR A 176 -1.95 -4.61 16.97
C THR A 176 -0.73 -4.94 16.10
N GLY A 177 -0.02 -3.91 15.60
CA GLY A 177 1.20 -4.09 14.82
C GLY A 177 1.03 -3.99 13.30
N LYS A 178 -0.12 -3.48 12.79
CA LYS A 178 -0.38 -3.33 11.34
C LYS A 178 0.71 -2.56 10.61
N THR A 179 1.02 -1.36 11.09
CA THR A 179 2.08 -0.50 10.53
C THR A 179 3.46 -1.17 10.60
N ALA A 180 3.76 -1.88 11.69
CA ALA A 180 5.04 -2.57 11.84
C ALA A 180 5.22 -3.67 10.79
N LEU A 181 4.18 -4.48 10.56
CA LEU A 181 4.18 -5.51 9.53
C LEU A 181 4.39 -4.91 8.13
N ALA A 182 3.73 -3.79 7.84
CA ALA A 182 3.87 -3.09 6.56
C ALA A 182 5.28 -2.51 6.37
N ILE A 183 5.87 -1.92 7.42
CA ILE A 183 7.24 -1.36 7.35
C ILE A 183 8.27 -2.47 7.15
N ASP A 184 8.14 -3.59 7.85
CA ASP A 184 9.03 -4.74 7.69
C ASP A 184 8.95 -5.34 6.29
N ALA A 185 7.73 -5.38 5.70
CA ALA A 185 7.56 -5.77 4.30
C ALA A 185 8.34 -4.83 3.35
N ILE A 186 8.36 -3.52 3.60
CA ILE A 186 9.17 -2.56 2.82
C ILE A 186 10.67 -2.80 3.06
N ILE A 187 11.10 -2.95 4.30
CA ILE A 187 12.51 -3.17 4.65
C ILE A 187 13.05 -4.41 3.93
N ASN A 188 12.24 -5.45 3.85
CA ASN A 188 12.63 -6.69 3.16
C ASN A 188 12.75 -6.53 1.63
N GLN A 189 12.24 -5.43 1.05
CA GLN A 189 12.34 -5.19 -0.39
C GLN A 189 13.59 -4.42 -0.82
N LYS A 190 14.42 -3.93 0.09
CA LYS A 190 15.56 -3.06 -0.27
C LYS A 190 16.51 -3.66 -1.34
N ASP A 191 16.70 -4.99 -1.30
CA ASP A 191 17.59 -5.72 -2.21
C ASP A 191 16.82 -6.58 -3.25
N SER A 192 15.49 -6.53 -3.25
CA SER A 192 14.63 -7.34 -4.14
C SER A 192 14.39 -6.73 -5.51
N GLY A 193 14.74 -5.44 -5.70
CA GLY A 193 14.41 -4.65 -6.89
C GLY A 193 12.98 -4.09 -6.91
N ILE A 194 12.11 -4.46 -5.96
CA ILE A 194 10.75 -3.95 -5.85
C ILE A 194 10.79 -2.53 -5.29
N LYS A 195 10.20 -1.56 -6.00
CA LYS A 195 10.07 -0.18 -5.55
C LYS A 195 8.91 -0.06 -4.56
N CYS A 196 9.08 0.72 -3.51
CA CYS A 196 8.07 0.83 -2.46
C CYS A 196 7.44 2.22 -2.42
N VAL A 197 6.15 2.27 -2.10
CA VAL A 197 5.41 3.51 -1.81
C VAL A 197 4.70 3.34 -0.48
N TYR A 198 4.98 4.20 0.47
CA TYR A 198 4.26 4.23 1.75
C TYR A 198 3.39 5.47 1.82
N VAL A 199 2.08 5.29 1.93
CA VAL A 199 1.10 6.37 2.01
C VAL A 199 0.57 6.48 3.43
N ALA A 200 0.97 7.53 4.14
CA ALA A 200 0.49 7.85 5.48
C ALA A 200 -0.76 8.73 5.40
N ILE A 201 -1.90 8.24 5.89
CA ILE A 201 -3.20 8.92 5.80
C ILE A 201 -3.73 9.22 7.19
N GLY A 202 -3.94 10.50 7.50
CA GLY A 202 -4.53 10.93 8.78
C GLY A 202 -3.74 10.52 10.02
N GLN A 203 -2.43 10.30 9.89
CA GLN A 203 -1.55 9.94 11.00
C GLN A 203 -0.94 11.18 11.67
N LYS A 204 -0.51 11.00 12.92
CA LYS A 204 0.24 12.05 13.64
C LYS A 204 1.61 12.25 12.99
N ARG A 205 2.05 13.49 12.83
CA ARG A 205 3.38 13.83 12.27
C ARG A 205 4.53 13.11 12.99
N SER A 206 4.45 12.94 14.32
CA SER A 206 5.45 12.19 15.08
C SER A 206 5.52 10.72 14.71
N SER A 207 4.38 10.09 14.40
CA SER A 207 4.33 8.69 13.94
C SER A 207 4.96 8.56 12.56
N ILE A 208 4.64 9.48 11.65
CA ILE A 208 5.20 9.51 10.29
C ILE A 208 6.73 9.71 10.35
N ALA A 209 7.21 10.67 11.16
CA ALA A 209 8.64 10.90 11.34
C ALA A 209 9.37 9.65 11.88
N ASN A 210 8.72 8.89 12.77
CA ASN A 210 9.28 7.62 13.26
C ASN A 210 9.36 6.56 12.16
N VAL A 211 8.33 6.46 11.30
CA VAL A 211 8.35 5.54 10.15
C VAL A 211 9.50 5.89 9.19
N VAL A 212 9.61 7.16 8.79
CA VAL A 212 10.68 7.63 7.89
C VAL A 212 12.06 7.32 8.48
N ARG A 213 12.26 7.60 9.78
CA ARG A 213 13.52 7.29 10.46
C ARG A 213 13.81 5.78 10.45
N LYS A 214 12.80 4.93 10.69
CA LYS A 214 12.98 3.48 10.67
C LYS A 214 13.32 2.94 9.28
N LEU A 215 12.73 3.48 8.24
CA LEU A 215 13.10 3.16 6.86
C LEU A 215 14.53 3.59 6.54
N GLU A 216 14.95 4.77 7.01
CA GLU A 216 16.31 5.30 6.83
C GLU A 216 17.35 4.47 7.59
N GLU A 217 17.14 4.20 8.88
CA GLU A 217 18.02 3.37 9.74
C GLU A 217 18.27 1.96 9.14
N ASN A 218 17.26 1.40 8.44
CA ASN A 218 17.36 0.08 7.81
C ASN A 218 17.78 0.14 6.33
N GLY A 219 18.10 1.33 5.79
CA GLY A 219 18.53 1.52 4.42
C GLY A 219 17.44 1.29 3.36
N ALA A 220 16.17 1.23 3.77
CA ALA A 220 15.03 0.98 2.88
C ALA A 220 14.45 2.27 2.28
N LEU A 221 14.74 3.45 2.86
CA LEU A 221 14.21 4.73 2.39
C LEU A 221 14.65 5.03 0.94
N ALA A 222 15.87 4.69 0.57
CA ALA A 222 16.41 4.95 -0.78
C ALA A 222 15.58 4.29 -1.90
N ASN A 223 14.85 3.21 -1.58
CA ASN A 223 13.98 2.48 -2.51
C ASN A 223 12.49 2.76 -2.25
N THR A 224 12.17 3.77 -1.44
CA THR A 224 10.80 4.05 -0.99
C THR A 224 10.41 5.50 -1.24
N ILE A 225 9.20 5.71 -1.75
CA ILE A 225 8.54 7.01 -1.80
C ILE A 225 7.60 7.08 -0.60
N VAL A 226 7.66 8.15 0.20
CA VAL A 226 6.75 8.36 1.32
C VAL A 226 5.80 9.51 0.98
N VAL A 227 4.50 9.21 0.88
CA VAL A 227 3.44 10.20 0.64
C VAL A 227 2.71 10.47 1.94
N VAL A 228 2.60 11.74 2.32
CA VAL A 228 2.09 12.14 3.63
C VAL A 228 0.84 13.00 3.50
N ALA A 229 -0.23 12.56 4.14
CA ALA A 229 -1.40 13.38 4.48
C ALA A 229 -1.64 13.26 5.99
N SER A 230 -1.06 14.18 6.76
CA SER A 230 -1.12 14.12 8.22
C SER A 230 -2.54 14.41 8.75
N ALA A 231 -2.79 14.07 10.03
CA ALA A 231 -4.07 14.31 10.69
C ALA A 231 -4.42 15.81 10.83
N SER A 232 -3.43 16.71 10.67
CA SER A 232 -3.63 18.16 10.70
C SER A 232 -3.95 18.76 9.33
N GLU A 233 -3.87 17.99 8.27
CA GLU A 233 -4.19 18.43 6.92
C GLU A 233 -5.68 18.28 6.60
N SER A 234 -6.13 18.99 5.56
CA SER A 234 -7.54 18.98 5.16
C SER A 234 -8.01 17.58 4.75
N ALA A 235 -9.32 17.33 4.88
CA ALA A 235 -9.93 16.11 4.40
C ALA A 235 -9.68 15.87 2.90
N ALA A 236 -9.57 16.94 2.10
CA ALA A 236 -9.22 16.86 0.68
C ALA A 236 -7.87 16.18 0.44
N LEU A 237 -6.84 16.61 1.15
CA LEU A 237 -5.49 16.06 1.02
C LEU A 237 -5.43 14.61 1.52
N GLN A 238 -6.15 14.27 2.60
CA GLN A 238 -6.26 12.88 3.07
C GLN A 238 -7.02 11.99 2.08
N TYR A 239 -8.01 12.53 1.39
CA TYR A 239 -8.77 11.82 0.36
C TYR A 239 -7.92 11.49 -0.87
N ILE A 240 -7.12 12.43 -1.38
CA ILE A 240 -6.34 12.24 -2.61
C ILE A 240 -5.03 11.48 -2.40
N ALA A 241 -4.44 11.50 -1.20
CA ALA A 241 -3.13 10.89 -0.92
C ALA A 241 -2.98 9.45 -1.42
N PRO A 242 -3.94 8.51 -1.23
CA PRO A 242 -3.84 7.15 -1.74
C PRO A 242 -3.77 7.09 -3.27
N TYR A 243 -4.52 7.94 -3.96
CA TYR A 243 -4.50 8.01 -5.42
C TYR A 243 -3.19 8.57 -5.95
N SER A 244 -2.63 9.57 -5.27
CA SER A 244 -1.31 10.14 -5.58
C SER A 244 -0.21 9.09 -5.43
N GLY A 245 -0.18 8.37 -4.30
CA GLY A 245 0.76 7.28 -4.09
C GLY A 245 0.59 6.15 -5.11
N CYS A 246 -0.66 5.82 -5.46
CA CYS A 246 -0.97 4.83 -6.48
C CYS A 246 -0.39 5.22 -7.85
N ALA A 247 -0.56 6.49 -8.27
CA ALA A 247 -0.01 6.98 -9.54
C ALA A 247 1.52 6.89 -9.56
N MET A 248 2.19 7.16 -8.43
CA MET A 248 3.64 7.01 -8.29
C MET A 248 4.09 5.54 -8.41
N GLY A 249 3.35 4.62 -7.80
CA GLY A 249 3.63 3.18 -7.89
C GLY A 249 3.35 2.61 -9.29
N GLU A 250 2.28 3.05 -9.94
CA GLU A 250 1.93 2.65 -11.31
C GLU A 250 2.98 3.02 -12.35
N TYR A 251 3.71 4.12 -12.13
CA TYR A 251 4.81 4.51 -13.01
C TYR A 251 5.80 3.36 -13.21
N PHE A 252 6.17 2.67 -12.14
CA PHE A 252 7.10 1.53 -12.21
C PHE A 252 6.44 0.31 -12.85
N ARG A 253 5.22 -0.03 -12.43
CA ARG A 253 4.44 -1.14 -13.03
C ARG A 253 4.33 -0.99 -14.54
N ASP A 254 3.93 0.19 -15.01
CA ASP A 254 3.65 0.45 -16.42
C ASP A 254 4.93 0.45 -17.28
N ARG A 255 6.12 0.50 -16.65
CA ARG A 255 7.44 0.38 -17.31
C ARG A 255 8.09 -1.00 -17.11
N GLY A 256 7.34 -1.98 -16.64
CA GLY A 256 7.84 -3.36 -16.50
C GLY A 256 8.73 -3.57 -15.28
N GLU A 257 8.51 -2.79 -14.23
CA GLU A 257 9.12 -2.96 -12.92
C GLU A 257 8.08 -3.41 -11.90
N ASP A 258 8.54 -3.86 -10.73
CA ASP A 258 7.67 -4.28 -9.64
C ASP A 258 7.62 -3.20 -8.57
N ALA A 259 6.42 -2.90 -8.08
CA ALA A 259 6.19 -1.96 -7.00
C ALA A 259 5.29 -2.55 -5.91
N LEU A 260 5.53 -2.12 -4.68
CA LEU A 260 4.73 -2.42 -3.48
C LEU A 260 4.19 -1.12 -2.91
N ILE A 261 2.88 -1.01 -2.72
CA ILE A 261 2.26 0.15 -2.10
C ILE A 261 1.54 -0.22 -0.81
N ILE A 262 1.77 0.58 0.23
CA ILE A 262 1.12 0.48 1.53
C ILE A 262 0.18 1.67 1.69
N TYR A 263 -1.08 1.43 2.05
CA TYR A 263 -2.04 2.50 2.40
C TYR A 263 -2.33 2.45 3.91
N ASP A 264 -1.73 3.33 4.67
CA ASP A 264 -1.84 3.34 6.14
C ASP A 264 -2.52 4.63 6.65
N ASP A 265 -3.87 4.67 6.81
CA ASP A 265 -4.85 3.60 6.57
C ASP A 265 -6.04 4.10 5.74
N LEU A 266 -6.71 3.18 5.06
CA LEU A 266 -7.88 3.49 4.23
C LEU A 266 -9.15 3.79 5.06
N SER A 267 -9.19 3.40 6.34
CA SER A 267 -10.29 3.78 7.24
C SER A 267 -10.35 5.30 7.38
N LYS A 268 -9.21 5.97 7.51
CA LYS A 268 -9.13 7.43 7.59
C LYS A 268 -9.45 8.11 6.27
N GLN A 269 -9.04 7.52 5.14
CA GLN A 269 -9.49 8.00 3.83
C GLN A 269 -11.01 7.98 3.72
N ALA A 270 -11.66 6.90 4.14
CA ALA A 270 -13.11 6.79 4.13
C ALA A 270 -13.77 7.86 5.01
N VAL A 271 -13.21 8.13 6.20
CA VAL A 271 -13.70 9.20 7.10
C VAL A 271 -13.55 10.57 6.45
N ALA A 272 -12.40 10.86 5.83
CA ALA A 272 -12.18 12.11 5.09
C ALA A 272 -13.18 12.27 3.93
N TYR A 273 -13.42 11.21 3.18
CA TYR A 273 -14.40 11.21 2.09
C TYR A 273 -15.84 11.39 2.59
N ARG A 274 -16.19 10.80 3.72
CA ARG A 274 -17.49 11.02 4.40
C ARG A 274 -17.64 12.49 4.77
N GLN A 275 -16.62 13.12 5.35
CA GLN A 275 -16.65 14.54 5.71
C GLN A 275 -16.89 15.42 4.48
N ILE A 276 -16.13 15.23 3.41
CA ILE A 276 -16.28 15.96 2.15
C ILE A 276 -17.70 15.77 1.59
N SER A 277 -18.20 14.55 1.56
CA SER A 277 -19.50 14.22 1.00
C SER A 277 -20.66 14.87 1.78
N LEU A 278 -20.57 14.91 3.11
CA LEU A 278 -21.57 15.58 3.96
C LEU A 278 -21.55 17.11 3.75
N LEU A 279 -20.37 17.71 3.63
CA LEU A 279 -20.22 19.14 3.35
C LEU A 279 -20.75 19.50 1.94
N LEU A 280 -20.55 18.62 0.97
CA LEU A 280 -21.14 18.74 -0.38
C LEU A 280 -22.64 18.39 -0.42
N LYS A 281 -23.26 18.12 0.74
CA LYS A 281 -24.69 17.77 0.88
C LYS A 281 -25.11 16.51 0.08
N ARG A 282 -24.20 15.58 -0.14
CA ARG A 282 -24.51 14.27 -0.71
C ARG A 282 -25.34 13.46 0.30
N PRO A 283 -26.36 12.70 -0.14
CA PRO A 283 -27.19 11.93 0.78
C PRO A 283 -26.36 10.87 1.51
N PRO A 284 -26.40 10.81 2.85
CA PRO A 284 -25.68 9.82 3.63
C PRO A 284 -26.39 8.46 3.58
N GLY A 285 -25.58 7.38 3.55
CA GLY A 285 -26.00 6.00 3.70
C GLY A 285 -25.65 5.42 5.08
N ARG A 286 -25.31 4.13 5.10
CA ARG A 286 -24.92 3.42 6.33
C ARG A 286 -23.73 4.11 7.01
N GLU A 287 -23.79 4.30 8.32
CA GLU A 287 -22.78 4.98 9.15
C GLU A 287 -22.42 6.39 8.62
N ALA A 288 -23.40 7.04 7.97
CA ALA A 288 -23.23 8.34 7.31
C ALA A 288 -22.20 8.38 6.16
N TYR A 289 -21.73 7.25 5.66
CA TYR A 289 -20.92 7.20 4.46
C TYR A 289 -21.76 7.46 3.21
N PRO A 290 -21.18 8.11 2.17
CA PRO A 290 -21.88 8.26 0.89
C PRO A 290 -22.04 6.90 0.19
N GLY A 291 -23.03 6.77 -0.69
CA GLY A 291 -23.35 5.51 -1.37
C GLY A 291 -22.22 4.96 -2.25
N ASP A 292 -21.29 5.80 -2.65
CA ASP A 292 -20.14 5.46 -3.50
C ASP A 292 -18.84 5.17 -2.73
N VAL A 293 -18.89 4.99 -1.40
CA VAL A 293 -17.68 4.66 -0.61
C VAL A 293 -17.06 3.32 -1.00
N PHE A 294 -17.85 2.36 -1.45
CA PHE A 294 -17.33 1.12 -2.04
C PHE A 294 -16.48 1.42 -3.28
N TYR A 295 -16.99 2.26 -4.18
CA TYR A 295 -16.30 2.67 -5.38
C TYR A 295 -15.04 3.48 -5.10
N LEU A 296 -15.00 4.26 -4.00
CA LEU A 296 -13.79 4.94 -3.52
C LEU A 296 -12.61 3.96 -3.40
N HIS A 297 -12.79 2.84 -2.71
CA HIS A 297 -11.74 1.87 -2.47
C HIS A 297 -11.56 0.91 -3.66
N SER A 298 -12.63 0.50 -4.33
CA SER A 298 -12.53 -0.45 -5.43
C SER A 298 -11.77 0.12 -6.63
N ARG A 299 -12.04 1.37 -7.04
CA ARG A 299 -11.30 2.00 -8.16
C ARG A 299 -9.82 2.27 -7.83
N LEU A 300 -9.47 2.42 -6.55
CA LEU A 300 -8.09 2.52 -6.09
C LEU A 300 -7.40 1.14 -6.14
N LEU A 301 -7.99 0.15 -5.47
CA LEU A 301 -7.37 -1.16 -5.27
C LEU A 301 -7.34 -2.01 -6.55
N GLU A 302 -8.29 -1.85 -7.47
CA GLU A 302 -8.25 -2.51 -8.78
C GLU A 302 -7.08 -2.09 -9.66
N ARG A 303 -6.46 -0.95 -9.37
CA ARG A 303 -5.24 -0.49 -10.04
C ARG A 303 -4.01 -1.34 -9.66
N ALA A 304 -4.03 -2.01 -8.51
CA ALA A 304 -3.03 -3.00 -8.16
C ALA A 304 -3.25 -4.27 -9.00
N ALA A 305 -2.26 -4.59 -9.81
CA ALA A 305 -2.32 -5.73 -10.72
C ALA A 305 -0.92 -6.11 -11.20
N ARG A 306 -0.78 -7.32 -11.70
CA ARG A 306 0.34 -7.73 -12.53
C ARG A 306 -0.07 -7.57 -13.99
N VAL A 307 0.74 -6.86 -14.77
CA VAL A 307 0.47 -6.58 -16.18
C VAL A 307 1.35 -7.42 -17.10
N SER A 308 0.82 -7.72 -18.29
CA SER A 308 1.50 -8.52 -19.31
C SER A 308 2.63 -7.74 -20.01
N GLU A 309 3.49 -8.46 -20.72
CA GLU A 309 4.57 -7.88 -21.53
C GLU A 309 4.01 -6.98 -22.65
N GLU A 310 2.90 -7.39 -23.26
CA GLU A 310 2.20 -6.63 -24.31
C GLU A 310 1.64 -5.29 -23.77
N TYR A 311 1.15 -5.29 -22.53
CA TYR A 311 0.71 -4.05 -21.90
C TYR A 311 1.88 -3.07 -21.72
N VAL A 312 3.01 -3.55 -21.20
CA VAL A 312 4.21 -2.73 -20.95
C VAL A 312 4.77 -2.21 -22.28
N GLU A 313 4.86 -3.05 -23.30
CA GLU A 313 5.32 -2.64 -24.64
C GLU A 313 4.42 -1.56 -25.23
N LYS A 314 3.12 -1.73 -25.15
CA LYS A 314 2.14 -0.76 -25.64
C LYS A 314 2.21 0.55 -24.86
N PHE A 315 2.25 0.49 -23.52
CA PHE A 315 2.29 1.68 -22.66
C PHE A 315 3.57 2.50 -22.85
N THR A 316 4.69 1.82 -23.08
CA THR A 316 6.01 2.47 -23.31
C THR A 316 6.28 2.77 -24.78
N ASN A 317 5.29 2.63 -25.68
CA ASN A 317 5.45 2.81 -27.13
C ASN A 317 6.60 2.00 -27.72
N GLY A 318 6.84 0.80 -27.18
CA GLY A 318 7.89 -0.13 -27.64
C GLY A 318 9.28 0.12 -27.04
N GLU A 319 9.45 1.07 -26.11
CA GLU A 319 10.72 1.29 -25.43
C GLU A 319 11.13 0.11 -24.54
N VAL A 320 10.16 -0.52 -23.87
CA VAL A 320 10.38 -1.68 -22.99
C VAL A 320 9.68 -2.90 -23.56
N LYS A 321 10.45 -3.97 -23.81
CA LYS A 321 9.97 -5.23 -24.39
C LYS A 321 10.32 -6.42 -23.50
N GLY A 322 9.45 -7.45 -23.49
CA GLY A 322 9.69 -8.71 -22.82
C GLY A 322 9.74 -8.60 -21.29
N LYS A 323 9.15 -7.55 -20.72
CA LYS A 323 9.07 -7.34 -19.27
C LYS A 323 7.61 -7.27 -18.81
N THR A 324 7.33 -7.93 -17.70
CA THR A 324 6.07 -7.77 -16.95
C THR A 324 6.28 -6.76 -15.84
N GLY A 325 5.24 -6.03 -15.49
CA GLY A 325 5.25 -5.14 -14.32
C GLY A 325 4.20 -5.53 -13.30
N SER A 326 4.38 -5.13 -12.06
CA SER A 326 3.38 -5.34 -11.02
C SER A 326 3.26 -4.17 -10.05
N LEU A 327 2.05 -3.98 -9.53
CA LEU A 327 1.78 -3.13 -8.37
C LEU A 327 1.02 -3.97 -7.35
N THR A 328 1.69 -4.29 -6.25
CA THR A 328 1.13 -5.04 -5.12
C THR A 328 0.63 -4.05 -4.08
N ALA A 329 -0.60 -4.22 -3.60
CA ALA A 329 -1.18 -3.33 -2.59
C ALA A 329 -1.37 -4.03 -1.25
N LEU A 330 -0.91 -3.38 -0.18
CA LEU A 330 -1.20 -3.74 1.20
C LEU A 330 -2.01 -2.61 1.85
N PRO A 331 -3.33 -2.56 1.63
CA PRO A 331 -4.19 -1.64 2.35
C PRO A 331 -4.29 -2.03 3.83
N ILE A 332 -4.33 -1.02 4.70
CA ILE A 332 -4.55 -1.20 6.13
C ILE A 332 -5.94 -0.69 6.48
N ILE A 333 -6.68 -1.49 7.23
CA ILE A 333 -7.98 -1.13 7.82
C ILE A 333 -7.90 -1.28 9.33
N GLU A 334 -8.40 -0.28 10.05
CA GLU A 334 -8.54 -0.31 11.49
C GLU A 334 -9.93 -0.79 11.88
N THR A 335 -9.99 -1.82 12.73
CA THR A 335 -11.23 -2.28 13.38
C THR A 335 -11.39 -1.69 14.77
N GLN A 336 -12.57 -1.80 15.33
CA GLN A 336 -12.88 -1.47 16.71
C GLN A 336 -13.38 -2.75 17.41
N ALA A 337 -12.71 -3.14 18.49
CA ALA A 337 -13.03 -4.36 19.24
C ALA A 337 -13.14 -5.64 18.37
N GLY A 338 -12.29 -5.74 17.35
CA GLY A 338 -12.26 -6.88 16.45
C GLY A 338 -13.46 -6.99 15.48
N ASP A 339 -14.32 -5.97 15.40
CA ASP A 339 -15.50 -6.02 14.54
C ASP A 339 -15.14 -5.88 13.05
N VAL A 340 -15.06 -7.02 12.38
CA VAL A 340 -14.87 -7.11 10.92
C VAL A 340 -16.16 -6.97 10.12
N SER A 341 -17.33 -6.94 10.81
CA SER A 341 -18.65 -6.80 10.18
C SER A 341 -19.06 -5.35 9.95
N ALA A 342 -18.30 -4.38 10.44
CA ALA A 342 -18.48 -2.97 10.20
C ALA A 342 -18.42 -2.63 8.70
N PHE A 343 -18.99 -1.48 8.31
CA PHE A 343 -19.25 -1.19 6.90
C PHE A 343 -17.97 -1.08 6.05
N VAL A 344 -16.97 -0.33 6.48
CA VAL A 344 -15.72 -0.16 5.72
C VAL A 344 -14.89 -1.45 5.67
N PRO A 345 -14.65 -2.17 6.79
CA PRO A 345 -13.99 -3.47 6.77
C PRO A 345 -14.60 -4.45 5.77
N THR A 346 -15.92 -4.68 5.80
CA THR A 346 -16.61 -5.62 4.90
C THR A 346 -16.42 -5.24 3.43
N ASN A 347 -16.49 -3.96 3.11
CA ASN A 347 -16.24 -3.48 1.74
C ASN A 347 -14.82 -3.83 1.27
N VAL A 348 -13.81 -3.52 2.06
CA VAL A 348 -12.41 -3.73 1.65
C VAL A 348 -12.05 -5.22 1.61
N ILE A 349 -12.55 -6.05 2.54
CA ILE A 349 -12.40 -7.51 2.49
C ILE A 349 -12.95 -8.09 1.17
N SER A 350 -14.08 -7.55 0.68
CA SER A 350 -14.67 -8.02 -0.58
C SER A 350 -13.88 -7.62 -1.83
N ILE A 351 -13.16 -6.49 -1.78
CA ILE A 351 -12.36 -5.97 -2.89
C ILE A 351 -11.00 -6.68 -2.97
N THR A 352 -10.42 -7.07 -1.83
CA THR A 352 -9.07 -7.60 -1.74
C THR A 352 -8.99 -9.11 -2.04
N ASP A 353 -7.80 -9.59 -2.36
CA ASP A 353 -7.50 -10.99 -2.69
C ASP A 353 -7.14 -11.83 -1.45
N GLY A 354 -7.48 -11.34 -0.28
CA GLY A 354 -7.25 -11.95 1.02
C GLY A 354 -7.02 -10.93 2.11
N GLN A 355 -6.82 -11.42 3.34
CA GLN A 355 -6.56 -10.59 4.50
C GLN A 355 -5.61 -11.24 5.50
N ILE A 356 -4.78 -10.42 6.12
CA ILE A 356 -3.98 -10.73 7.31
C ILE A 356 -4.67 -10.09 8.50
N PHE A 357 -5.27 -10.90 9.35
CA PHE A 357 -5.97 -10.43 10.55
C PHE A 357 -5.03 -10.41 11.75
N LEU A 358 -4.85 -9.25 12.35
CA LEU A 358 -4.07 -9.05 13.57
C LEU A 358 -5.02 -8.92 14.77
N GLU A 359 -4.90 -9.86 15.69
CA GLU A 359 -5.81 -10.05 16.82
C GLU A 359 -5.23 -9.44 18.10
N THR A 360 -6.04 -8.66 18.82
CA THR A 360 -5.65 -7.97 20.05
C THR A 360 -5.27 -8.95 21.17
N ASP A 361 -6.00 -10.05 21.30
CA ASP A 361 -5.75 -11.05 22.34
C ASP A 361 -4.40 -11.76 22.14
N LEU A 362 -4.06 -12.09 20.89
CA LEU A 362 -2.74 -12.65 20.56
C LEU A 362 -1.62 -11.63 20.86
N PHE A 363 -1.85 -10.36 20.52
CA PHE A 363 -0.88 -9.30 20.79
C PHE A 363 -0.61 -9.12 22.28
N ASN A 364 -1.67 -9.12 23.09
CA ASN A 364 -1.60 -9.02 24.56
C ASN A 364 -0.99 -10.26 25.21
N ALA A 365 -1.21 -11.43 24.62
CA ALA A 365 -0.56 -12.69 25.02
C ALA A 365 0.93 -12.75 24.63
N GLY A 366 1.49 -11.71 24.01
CA GLY A 366 2.89 -11.64 23.61
C GLY A 366 3.22 -12.43 22.33
N ILE A 367 2.22 -12.88 21.56
CA ILE A 367 2.41 -13.49 20.25
C ILE A 367 2.50 -12.36 19.23
N ARG A 368 3.71 -12.08 18.76
CA ARG A 368 4.00 -10.97 17.84
C ARG A 368 4.88 -11.45 16.69
N PRO A 369 4.43 -11.29 15.42
CA PRO A 369 3.19 -10.63 14.97
C PRO A 369 1.93 -11.40 15.42
N ALA A 370 0.87 -10.64 15.72
CA ALA A 370 -0.37 -11.17 16.27
C ALA A 370 -1.30 -11.74 15.17
N VAL A 371 -0.73 -12.47 14.23
CA VAL A 371 -1.45 -13.00 13.06
C VAL A 371 -2.37 -14.15 13.47
N ASN A 372 -3.66 -13.98 13.23
CA ASN A 372 -4.63 -15.03 13.38
C ASN A 372 -4.66 -15.93 12.13
N ALA A 373 -4.00 -17.09 12.18
CA ALA A 373 -3.91 -18.03 11.06
C ALA A 373 -5.26 -18.65 10.65
N GLY A 374 -6.26 -18.65 11.55
CA GLY A 374 -7.58 -19.26 11.30
C GLY A 374 -8.46 -18.43 10.36
N ILE A 375 -8.43 -17.11 10.51
CA ILE A 375 -9.26 -16.17 9.74
C ILE A 375 -8.47 -15.37 8.70
N SER A 376 -7.15 -15.49 8.69
CA SER A 376 -6.30 -14.91 7.65
C SER A 376 -6.22 -15.84 6.44
N VAL A 377 -6.39 -15.24 5.25
CA VAL A 377 -6.50 -15.99 3.98
C VAL A 377 -5.75 -15.24 2.88
N SER A 378 -4.98 -15.96 2.08
CA SER A 378 -4.52 -15.51 0.77
C SER A 378 -5.25 -16.30 -0.31
N ARG A 379 -5.96 -15.62 -1.22
CA ARG A 379 -6.66 -16.27 -2.34
C ARG A 379 -5.71 -16.69 -3.47
N VAL A 380 -4.51 -16.14 -3.51
CA VAL A 380 -3.45 -16.55 -4.45
C VAL A 380 -2.74 -17.80 -3.93
N GLY A 381 -2.47 -17.85 -2.62
CA GLY A 381 -1.95 -19.02 -1.94
C GLY A 381 -0.61 -19.50 -2.50
N GLY A 382 -0.45 -20.81 -2.63
CA GLY A 382 0.80 -21.44 -3.04
C GLY A 382 1.32 -21.10 -4.44
N ALA A 383 0.54 -20.40 -5.29
CA ALA A 383 1.02 -19.87 -6.56
C ALA A 383 2.02 -18.71 -6.36
N ALA A 384 1.90 -17.99 -5.24
CA ALA A 384 2.77 -16.90 -4.84
C ALA A 384 3.91 -17.35 -3.90
N GLN A 385 4.21 -18.61 -3.81
CA GLN A 385 5.32 -19.15 -3.00
C GLN A 385 6.44 -19.69 -3.88
N THR A 386 7.68 -19.52 -3.42
CA THR A 386 8.80 -20.25 -3.98
C THR A 386 8.67 -21.74 -3.71
N LYS A 387 9.35 -22.58 -4.50
CA LYS A 387 9.25 -24.05 -4.36
C LYS A 387 9.59 -24.54 -2.95
N ILE A 388 10.65 -23.98 -2.33
CA ILE A 388 11.08 -24.35 -0.99
C ILE A 388 10.02 -24.03 0.06
N VAL A 389 9.48 -22.81 0.05
CA VAL A 389 8.46 -22.39 1.03
C VAL A 389 7.18 -23.20 0.81
N LYS A 390 6.72 -23.35 -0.42
CA LYS A 390 5.53 -24.15 -0.75
C LYS A 390 5.63 -25.59 -0.26
N LYS A 391 6.81 -26.20 -0.38
CA LYS A 391 7.03 -27.58 0.05
C LYS A 391 7.00 -27.72 1.56
N LEU A 392 7.60 -26.77 2.29
CA LEU A 392 7.82 -26.87 3.73
C LEU A 392 6.66 -26.29 4.57
N SER A 393 5.91 -25.33 4.04
CA SER A 393 4.90 -24.60 4.82
C SER A 393 3.57 -25.33 5.02
N GLY A 394 3.31 -26.39 4.27
CA GLY A 394 2.01 -27.08 4.30
C GLY A 394 1.62 -27.61 5.69
N GLY A 395 2.58 -28.10 6.45
CA GLY A 395 2.37 -28.63 7.81
C GLY A 395 2.14 -27.56 8.89
N VAL A 396 2.71 -26.38 8.73
CA VAL A 396 2.68 -25.32 9.76
C VAL A 396 1.27 -24.79 10.01
N LYS A 397 0.56 -24.44 8.93
CA LYS A 397 -0.81 -23.91 9.04
C LYS A 397 -1.76 -24.94 9.67
N LEU A 398 -1.62 -26.21 9.28
CA LEU A 398 -2.40 -27.30 9.84
C LEU A 398 -2.10 -27.52 11.33
N ALA A 399 -0.82 -27.53 11.71
CA ALA A 399 -0.40 -27.69 13.12
C ALA A 399 -0.94 -26.56 14.02
N LEU A 400 -0.91 -25.31 13.54
CA LEU A 400 -1.45 -24.17 14.28
C LEU A 400 -2.99 -24.19 14.38
N ALA A 401 -3.69 -24.63 13.33
CA ALA A 401 -5.14 -24.78 13.36
C ALA A 401 -5.55 -25.88 14.37
N GLN A 402 -4.92 -27.04 14.31
CA GLN A 402 -5.15 -28.14 15.27
C GLN A 402 -4.83 -27.73 16.70
N TYR A 403 -3.71 -27.02 16.91
CA TYR A 403 -3.35 -26.51 18.23
C TYR A 403 -4.44 -25.61 18.83
N ARG A 404 -5.01 -24.70 18.04
CA ARG A 404 -6.07 -23.80 18.52
C ARG A 404 -7.34 -24.55 18.93
N GLU A 405 -7.76 -25.52 18.14
CA GLU A 405 -8.91 -26.35 18.47
C GLU A 405 -8.67 -27.15 19.75
N LEU A 406 -7.52 -27.81 19.84
CA LEU A 406 -7.16 -28.61 20.99
C LEU A 406 -6.92 -27.77 22.26
N ALA A 407 -6.32 -26.60 22.15
CA ALA A 407 -6.09 -25.69 23.27
C ALA A 407 -7.40 -25.19 23.91
N ALA A 408 -8.43 -24.96 23.11
CA ALA A 408 -9.76 -24.61 23.61
C ALA A 408 -10.38 -25.77 24.42
N PHE A 409 -10.24 -27.01 23.97
CA PHE A 409 -10.70 -28.21 24.68
C PHE A 409 -9.86 -28.52 25.92
N ALA A 410 -8.55 -28.34 25.87
CA ALA A 410 -7.63 -28.62 26.97
C ALA A 410 -7.92 -27.82 28.25
N GLN A 411 -8.57 -26.66 28.13
CA GLN A 411 -9.00 -25.87 29.28
C GLN A 411 -10.11 -26.55 30.12
N PHE A 412 -10.85 -27.49 29.52
CA PHE A 412 -11.97 -28.17 30.15
C PHE A 412 -11.71 -29.67 30.44
N ALA A 413 -10.63 -30.25 29.92
CA ALA A 413 -10.33 -31.65 30.06
C ALA A 413 -9.25 -31.88 31.11
N SER A 414 -9.59 -32.62 32.19
CA SER A 414 -8.63 -32.98 33.25
C SER A 414 -7.59 -34.02 32.82
N ASP A 415 -7.95 -34.91 31.88
CA ASP A 415 -7.07 -35.99 31.36
C ASP A 415 -7.04 -35.97 29.84
N LEU A 416 -5.89 -35.63 29.30
CA LEU A 416 -5.60 -35.69 27.85
C LEU A 416 -4.82 -37.00 27.56
N ASP A 417 -5.20 -37.66 26.49
CA ASP A 417 -4.42 -38.80 25.99
C ASP A 417 -3.01 -38.36 25.52
N PRO A 418 -2.01 -39.27 25.52
CA PRO A 418 -0.63 -38.90 25.17
C PRO A 418 -0.46 -38.31 23.77
N ALA A 419 -1.28 -38.74 22.79
CA ALA A 419 -1.19 -38.23 21.42
C ALA A 419 -1.69 -36.80 21.32
N THR A 420 -2.82 -36.47 21.94
CA THR A 420 -3.37 -35.12 22.03
C THR A 420 -2.41 -34.19 22.79
N ARG A 421 -1.78 -34.65 23.86
CA ARG A 421 -0.76 -33.90 24.60
C ARG A 421 0.44 -33.57 23.71
N ALA A 422 0.96 -34.55 22.97
CA ALA A 422 2.08 -34.32 22.04
C ALA A 422 1.75 -33.32 20.93
N GLN A 423 0.51 -33.33 20.41
CA GLN A 423 0.05 -32.33 19.42
C GLN A 423 -0.03 -30.92 20.02
N LEU A 424 -0.51 -30.79 21.26
CA LEU A 424 -0.54 -29.51 21.97
C LEU A 424 0.87 -28.97 22.22
N ASP A 425 1.78 -29.82 22.70
CA ASP A 425 3.16 -29.46 22.96
C ASP A 425 3.89 -28.99 21.68
N ARG A 426 3.66 -29.69 20.58
CA ARG A 426 4.20 -29.32 19.26
C ARG A 426 3.61 -28.02 18.76
N GLY A 427 2.29 -27.86 18.84
CA GLY A 427 1.61 -26.64 18.43
C GLY A 427 2.05 -25.40 19.22
N GLN A 428 2.31 -25.56 20.52
CA GLN A 428 2.85 -24.50 21.37
C GLN A 428 4.25 -24.08 20.92
N ARG A 429 5.13 -25.01 20.57
CA ARG A 429 6.49 -24.72 20.06
C ARG A 429 6.44 -24.07 18.68
N VAL A 430 5.56 -24.52 17.80
CA VAL A 430 5.36 -23.87 16.49
C VAL A 430 4.82 -22.45 16.67
N THR A 431 3.90 -22.23 17.61
CA THR A 431 3.40 -20.88 17.95
C THR A 431 4.53 -19.97 18.45
N GLU A 432 5.41 -20.50 19.32
CA GLU A 432 6.58 -19.76 19.80
C GLU A 432 7.55 -19.45 18.67
N LEU A 433 7.79 -20.40 17.78
CA LEU A 433 8.65 -20.22 16.60
C LEU A 433 8.12 -19.10 15.68
N MET A 434 6.80 -18.94 15.54
CA MET A 434 6.21 -17.92 14.67
C MET A 434 6.42 -16.49 15.21
N LYS A 435 6.82 -16.33 16.47
CA LYS A 435 7.19 -14.99 17.01
C LYS A 435 8.41 -14.45 16.29
N GLN A 436 8.39 -13.15 16.05
CA GLN A 436 9.47 -12.44 15.35
C GLN A 436 9.54 -11.00 15.84
N LYS A 437 10.75 -10.47 15.98
CA LYS A 437 10.97 -9.07 16.39
C LYS A 437 10.65 -8.13 15.23
N GLN A 438 10.24 -6.91 15.57
CA GLN A 438 10.09 -5.83 14.59
C GLN A 438 11.44 -5.44 13.99
N TYR A 439 11.43 -4.98 12.75
CA TYR A 439 12.60 -4.53 11.99
C TYR A 439 13.68 -5.62 11.83
N ALA A 440 13.25 -6.86 11.81
CA ALA A 440 14.12 -8.02 11.64
C ALA A 440 13.48 -9.03 10.67
N PRO A 441 13.23 -8.63 9.41
CA PRO A 441 12.72 -9.56 8.40
C PRO A 441 13.76 -10.65 8.13
N LEU A 442 13.28 -11.88 7.94
CA LEU A 442 14.11 -13.04 7.62
C LEU A 442 14.22 -13.26 6.12
N SER A 443 15.37 -13.73 5.69
CA SER A 443 15.54 -14.23 4.33
C SER A 443 14.73 -15.51 4.11
N ILE A 444 14.44 -15.80 2.85
CA ILE A 444 13.73 -17.03 2.48
C ILE A 444 14.47 -18.30 2.94
N ALA A 445 15.80 -18.26 2.99
CA ALA A 445 16.61 -19.41 3.44
C ALA A 445 16.49 -19.64 4.94
N GLU A 446 16.53 -18.56 5.75
CA GLU A 446 16.32 -18.63 7.20
C GLU A 446 14.90 -19.09 7.54
N LEU A 447 13.90 -18.54 6.85
CA LEU A 447 12.50 -18.94 7.00
C LEU A 447 12.33 -20.43 6.70
N ALA A 448 12.86 -20.90 5.56
CA ALA A 448 12.77 -22.29 5.17
C ALA A 448 13.46 -23.22 6.17
N LEU A 449 14.60 -22.84 6.70
CA LEU A 449 15.33 -23.60 7.71
C LEU A 449 14.55 -23.71 9.03
N SER A 450 13.96 -22.61 9.50
CA SER A 450 13.12 -22.59 10.70
C SER A 450 11.89 -23.48 10.55
N VAL A 451 11.20 -23.39 9.42
CA VAL A 451 10.01 -24.21 9.12
C VAL A 451 10.38 -25.68 8.98
N TYR A 452 11.50 -26.00 8.32
CA TYR A 452 12.01 -27.36 8.20
C TYR A 452 12.32 -27.99 9.56
N ALA A 453 12.97 -27.23 10.45
CA ALA A 453 13.25 -27.69 11.81
C ALA A 453 11.97 -28.02 12.59
N ALA A 454 10.92 -27.20 12.46
CA ALA A 454 9.62 -27.45 13.07
C ALA A 454 8.92 -28.68 12.45
N GLU A 455 8.91 -28.79 11.12
CA GLU A 455 8.26 -29.89 10.41
C GLU A 455 8.89 -31.25 10.74
N LYS A 456 10.20 -31.30 10.78
CA LYS A 456 10.96 -32.58 11.06
C LYS A 456 11.10 -32.91 12.54
N GLY A 457 10.48 -32.15 13.45
CA GLY A 457 10.43 -32.47 14.88
C GLY A 457 11.69 -32.08 15.67
N TYR A 458 12.60 -31.30 15.11
CA TYR A 458 13.82 -30.87 15.81
C TYR A 458 13.54 -29.97 17.03
N LEU A 459 12.31 -29.45 17.15
CA LEU A 459 11.86 -28.64 18.28
C LEU A 459 11.16 -29.44 19.39
N ASP A 460 10.78 -30.70 19.12
CA ASP A 460 9.85 -31.45 19.97
C ASP A 460 10.41 -31.76 21.38
N ASP A 461 11.71 -31.85 21.54
CA ASP A 461 12.42 -32.06 22.81
C ASP A 461 12.85 -30.78 23.52
N LEU A 462 12.63 -29.59 22.89
CA LEU A 462 13.03 -28.31 23.46
C LEU A 462 11.98 -27.74 24.43
N PRO A 463 12.38 -27.16 25.56
CA PRO A 463 11.48 -26.29 26.32
C PRO A 463 11.01 -25.11 25.46
N VAL A 464 9.74 -24.70 25.59
CA VAL A 464 9.15 -23.61 24.78
C VAL A 464 9.99 -22.32 24.80
N GLY A 465 10.50 -21.93 25.96
CA GLY A 465 11.36 -20.74 26.09
C GLY A 465 12.72 -20.83 25.40
N LYS A 466 13.12 -22.01 24.92
CA LYS A 466 14.38 -22.25 24.20
C LYS A 466 14.20 -22.28 22.67
N VAL A 467 12.98 -22.24 22.18
CA VAL A 467 12.70 -22.32 20.72
C VAL A 467 13.34 -21.14 19.95
N LEU A 468 13.14 -19.90 20.41
CA LEU A 468 13.73 -18.74 19.73
C LEU A 468 15.26 -18.65 19.88
N PRO A 469 15.87 -18.92 21.06
CA PRO A 469 17.33 -19.05 21.16
C PRO A 469 17.89 -20.13 20.23
N PHE A 470 17.24 -21.29 20.14
CA PHE A 470 17.63 -22.37 19.22
C PHE A 470 17.56 -21.90 17.76
N GLU A 471 16.47 -21.26 17.33
CA GLU A 471 16.33 -20.71 15.99
C GLU A 471 17.47 -19.75 15.66
N LYS A 472 17.77 -18.81 16.55
CA LYS A 472 18.86 -17.84 16.36
C LYS A 472 20.21 -18.55 16.22
N GLY A 473 20.53 -19.46 17.12
CA GLY A 473 21.78 -20.24 17.05
C GLY A 473 21.88 -21.07 15.77
N LEU A 474 20.75 -21.65 15.32
CA LEU A 474 20.65 -22.39 14.08
C LEU A 474 20.95 -21.51 12.85
N HIS A 475 20.37 -20.31 12.79
CA HIS A 475 20.65 -19.36 11.70
C HIS A 475 22.13 -18.96 11.69
N ASP A 476 22.68 -18.58 12.86
CA ASP A 476 24.10 -18.21 12.99
C ASP A 476 25.02 -19.36 12.55
N PHE A 477 24.72 -20.60 12.95
CA PHE A 477 25.47 -21.79 12.55
C PHE A 477 25.43 -22.05 11.03
N PHE A 478 24.23 -21.92 10.41
CA PHE A 478 24.10 -22.11 8.97
C PHE A 478 24.77 -20.98 8.16
N HIS A 479 24.73 -19.76 8.63
CA HIS A 479 25.47 -18.66 7.98
C HIS A 479 26.99 -18.90 8.01
N GLN A 480 27.52 -19.47 9.09
CA GLN A 480 28.94 -19.76 9.23
C GLN A 480 29.39 -20.97 8.42
N ASN A 481 28.64 -22.07 8.44
CA ASN A 481 29.08 -23.36 7.89
C ASN A 481 28.44 -23.68 6.54
N TYR A 482 27.27 -23.09 6.21
CA TYR A 482 26.50 -23.37 5.00
C TYR A 482 26.13 -22.09 4.24
N GLY A 483 26.95 -21.04 4.36
CA GLY A 483 26.67 -19.70 3.79
C GLY A 483 26.38 -19.70 2.29
N ASP A 484 27.10 -20.51 1.51
CA ASP A 484 26.86 -20.62 0.05
C ASP A 484 25.53 -21.31 -0.28
N LEU A 485 25.13 -22.30 0.51
CA LEU A 485 23.81 -22.93 0.40
C LEU A 485 22.71 -21.91 0.68
N MET A 486 22.86 -21.12 1.76
CA MET A 486 21.90 -20.08 2.12
C MET A 486 21.74 -19.05 1.00
N LYS A 487 22.86 -18.56 0.43
CA LYS A 487 22.85 -17.65 -0.73
C LYS A 487 22.17 -18.26 -1.95
N LYS A 488 22.44 -19.53 -2.25
CA LYS A 488 21.83 -20.25 -3.37
C LYS A 488 20.30 -20.35 -3.19
N ILE A 489 19.83 -20.65 -1.98
CA ILE A 489 18.39 -20.73 -1.69
C ILE A 489 17.74 -19.36 -1.86
N VAL A 490 18.38 -18.29 -1.37
CA VAL A 490 17.87 -16.91 -1.54
C VAL A 490 17.73 -16.55 -3.03
N ALA A 491 18.71 -16.95 -3.84
CA ALA A 491 18.73 -16.63 -5.27
C ALA A 491 17.72 -17.45 -6.10
N THR A 492 17.52 -18.73 -5.77
CA THR A 492 16.74 -19.66 -6.60
C THR A 492 15.35 -19.97 -6.05
N GLY A 493 15.18 -19.96 -4.72
CA GLY A 493 13.97 -20.43 -4.05
C GLY A 493 13.65 -21.91 -4.31
N ASP A 494 14.62 -22.69 -4.82
CA ASP A 494 14.44 -24.09 -5.18
C ASP A 494 14.49 -25.03 -3.97
N TRP A 495 13.86 -26.17 -4.13
CA TRP A 495 13.92 -27.29 -3.21
C TRP A 495 14.27 -28.59 -3.97
N ASN A 496 15.27 -29.32 -3.49
CA ASN A 496 15.70 -30.59 -4.02
C ASN A 496 16.29 -31.48 -2.91
N ASN A 497 16.60 -32.73 -3.26
CA ASN A 497 17.13 -33.72 -2.31
C ASN A 497 18.49 -33.30 -1.70
N ASP A 498 19.34 -32.57 -2.44
CA ASP A 498 20.63 -32.11 -1.95
C ASP A 498 20.46 -31.03 -0.88
N ILE A 499 19.51 -30.11 -1.08
CA ILE A 499 19.16 -29.07 -0.09
C ILE A 499 18.58 -29.75 1.17
N GLU A 500 17.68 -30.72 0.99
CA GLU A 500 17.10 -31.47 2.12
C GLU A 500 18.17 -32.22 2.90
N ALA A 501 19.10 -32.91 2.22
CA ALA A 501 20.20 -33.60 2.85
C ALA A 501 21.12 -32.65 3.62
N SER A 502 21.41 -31.47 3.05
CA SER A 502 22.23 -30.45 3.69
C SER A 502 21.53 -29.85 4.92
N PHE A 503 20.23 -29.58 4.85
CA PHE A 503 19.44 -29.12 6.00
C PHE A 503 19.44 -30.14 7.12
N LYS A 504 19.17 -31.41 6.78
CA LYS A 504 19.21 -32.50 7.76
C LYS A 504 20.58 -32.66 8.39
N GLY A 505 21.64 -32.74 7.58
CA GLY A 505 23.01 -32.91 8.06
C GLY A 505 23.44 -31.77 8.97
N GLY A 506 23.19 -30.51 8.56
CA GLY A 506 23.52 -29.33 9.34
C GLY A 506 22.74 -29.22 10.65
N LEU A 507 21.44 -29.57 10.64
CA LEU A 507 20.62 -29.62 11.85
C LEU A 507 21.08 -30.71 12.83
N ASP A 508 21.40 -31.89 12.34
CA ASP A 508 21.93 -32.99 13.15
C ASP A 508 23.28 -32.64 13.78
N GLU A 509 24.13 -31.90 13.04
CA GLU A 509 25.41 -31.39 13.53
C GLU A 509 25.17 -30.30 14.59
N PHE A 510 24.32 -29.30 14.29
CA PHE A 510 24.00 -28.24 15.22
C PHE A 510 23.42 -28.77 16.54
N LYS A 511 22.50 -29.73 16.49
CA LYS A 511 21.94 -30.35 17.71
C LYS A 511 22.99 -31.00 18.60
N LYS A 512 24.06 -31.56 18.04
CA LYS A 512 25.16 -32.15 18.80
C LYS A 512 26.00 -31.11 19.55
N THR A 513 26.02 -29.86 19.10
CA THR A 513 26.79 -28.81 19.77
C THR A 513 26.21 -28.45 21.15
N GLY A 514 24.91 -28.63 21.36
CA GLY A 514 24.23 -28.33 22.62
C GLY A 514 24.26 -26.85 23.08
N SER A 515 24.68 -25.96 22.21
CA SER A 515 24.93 -24.54 22.57
C SER A 515 23.83 -23.60 22.03
N TRP A 516 22.64 -23.63 22.63
CA TRP A 516 21.53 -22.74 22.34
C TRP A 516 20.76 -22.28 23.59
#